data_d05d4a8d511e0bca429ada92f9f520c1
#
_entry.id   d05d4a8d511e0bca429ada92f9f520c1
#
_cell.length_a   1.000
_cell.length_b   1.000
_cell.length_c   1.000
_cell.angle_alpha   90.00
_cell.angle_beta   90.00
_cell.angle_gamma   90.00
#
_symmetry.space_group_name_H-M   'P 1'
#
loop_
_entity.id
_entity.type
_entity.pdbx_description
1 polymer ?
#
loop_
_entity_poly.entity_id
_entity_poly.type
_entity_poly.pdbx_seq_one_letter_code
_entity_poly.pdbx_strand_id
1 'polypeptide(L)'
;IVQDTITLTEIPAPPFKEEARGKAYADMLRAAGLKDVTIDEVGNVLALRPGTDPKAKAVVLSAHLDTVFPEDTVIKVRREGDKLHAPGIGDDSRGLANMLAYVRALDAAKISTKAPVLFVATVGEEGPGDLRGVRHLFTKGAWKDRIGAFFSIDGSDPAGIVNGGVGSKRYRVTYKGPGGHSFGAFGIVNP
;
A
#
# COMPACT_ATOMS: atom_id res chain seq x y z
N ILE A 1 -9.14 -7.37 13.27
CA ILE A 1 -7.77 -7.00 12.84
C ILE A 1 -6.97 -8.26 12.49
N VAL A 2 -6.76 -9.20 13.45
CA VAL A 2 -5.91 -10.39 13.24
C VAL A 2 -6.32 -11.17 11.99
N GLN A 3 -7.60 -11.51 11.84
CA GLN A 3 -8.07 -12.26 10.68
C GLN A 3 -7.94 -11.46 9.38
N ASP A 4 -8.21 -10.14 9.40
CA ASP A 4 -8.04 -9.28 8.23
C ASP A 4 -6.57 -9.25 7.79
N THR A 5 -5.64 -9.12 8.75
CA THR A 5 -4.21 -9.17 8.49
C THR A 5 -3.81 -10.49 7.83
N ILE A 6 -4.26 -11.63 8.37
CA ILE A 6 -3.97 -12.96 7.80
C ILE A 6 -4.48 -13.04 6.36
N THR A 7 -5.75 -12.69 6.15
CA THR A 7 -6.39 -12.77 4.83
C THR A 7 -5.65 -11.93 3.79
N LEU A 8 -5.28 -10.69 4.12
CA LEU A 8 -4.56 -9.81 3.21
C LEU A 8 -3.13 -10.27 2.96
N THR A 9 -2.43 -10.76 3.99
CA THR A 9 -1.05 -11.22 3.87
C THR A 9 -0.94 -12.40 2.91
N GLU A 10 -1.89 -13.35 2.95
CA GLU A 10 -1.85 -14.56 2.13
C GLU A 10 -2.22 -14.34 0.65
N ILE A 11 -2.53 -13.11 0.23
CA ILE A 11 -2.72 -12.75 -1.17
C ILE A 11 -1.42 -12.13 -1.69
N PRO A 12 -0.64 -12.77 -2.58
CA PRO A 12 0.55 -12.20 -3.16
C PRO A 12 0.27 -10.88 -3.89
N ALA A 13 1.12 -9.89 -3.71
CA ALA A 13 0.96 -8.59 -4.35
C ALA A 13 2.32 -7.88 -4.56
N PRO A 14 3.22 -8.40 -5.40
CA PRO A 14 4.40 -7.64 -5.77
C PRO A 14 4.02 -6.39 -6.57
N PRO A 15 4.89 -5.36 -6.66
CA PRO A 15 4.62 -4.18 -7.46
C PRO A 15 4.19 -4.53 -8.90
N PHE A 16 3.15 -3.87 -9.39
CA PHE A 16 2.45 -4.10 -10.68
C PHE A 16 1.56 -5.35 -10.73
N LYS A 17 1.39 -6.09 -9.64
CA LYS A 17 0.52 -7.27 -9.53
C LYS A 17 -0.37 -7.23 -8.29
N GLU A 18 -0.81 -6.04 -7.90
CA GLU A 18 -1.60 -5.80 -6.69
C GLU A 18 -3.10 -6.05 -6.88
N GLU A 19 -3.55 -6.34 -8.11
CA GLU A 19 -4.97 -6.39 -8.48
C GLU A 19 -5.80 -7.33 -7.60
N ALA A 20 -5.31 -8.54 -7.35
CA ALA A 20 -6.03 -9.53 -6.55
C ALA A 20 -6.23 -9.06 -5.09
N ARG A 21 -5.16 -8.55 -4.47
CA ARG A 21 -5.22 -7.99 -3.11
C ARG A 21 -6.07 -6.73 -3.07
N GLY A 22 -5.97 -5.85 -4.08
CA GLY A 22 -6.78 -4.64 -4.20
C GLY A 22 -8.28 -4.95 -4.28
N LYS A 23 -8.69 -5.93 -5.10
CA LYS A 23 -10.10 -6.38 -5.17
C LYS A 23 -10.59 -6.92 -3.83
N ALA A 24 -9.81 -7.81 -3.20
CA ALA A 24 -10.16 -8.36 -1.90
C ALA A 24 -10.30 -7.24 -0.85
N TYR A 25 -9.39 -6.28 -0.84
CA TYR A 25 -9.44 -5.15 0.08
C TYR A 25 -10.64 -4.23 -0.18
N ALA A 26 -10.98 -3.96 -1.44
CA ALA A 26 -12.18 -3.20 -1.79
C ALA A 26 -13.47 -3.87 -1.26
N ASP A 27 -13.56 -5.20 -1.36
CA ASP A 27 -14.69 -5.95 -0.83
C ASP A 27 -14.73 -5.92 0.70
N MET A 28 -13.57 -5.99 1.36
CA MET A 28 -13.48 -5.85 2.82
C MET A 28 -13.90 -4.45 3.30
N LEU A 29 -13.58 -3.38 2.57
CA LEU A 29 -14.03 -2.02 2.88
C LEU A 29 -15.55 -1.87 2.71
N ARG A 30 -16.14 -2.48 1.66
CA ARG A 30 -17.60 -2.54 1.49
C ARG A 30 -18.27 -3.30 2.63
N ALA A 31 -17.72 -4.45 3.00
CA ALA A 31 -18.21 -5.25 4.13
C ALA A 31 -18.07 -4.51 5.48
N ALA A 32 -17.09 -3.60 5.60
CA ALA A 32 -16.95 -2.73 6.75
C ALA A 32 -17.93 -1.54 6.77
N GLY A 33 -18.80 -1.41 5.74
CA GLY A 33 -19.87 -0.41 5.70
C GLY A 33 -19.62 0.81 4.80
N LEU A 34 -18.46 0.90 4.14
CA LEU A 34 -18.17 1.99 3.21
C LEU A 34 -18.89 1.76 1.87
N LYS A 35 -19.62 2.78 1.40
CA LYS A 35 -20.45 2.68 0.18
C LYS A 35 -19.70 3.10 -1.07
N ASP A 36 -18.90 4.17 -0.98
CA ASP A 36 -18.19 4.75 -2.10
C ASP A 36 -16.79 4.16 -2.20
N VAL A 37 -16.70 2.87 -2.58
CA VAL A 37 -15.43 2.16 -2.76
C VAL A 37 -15.13 2.01 -4.24
N THR A 38 -14.04 2.59 -4.70
CA THR A 38 -13.60 2.61 -6.10
C THR A 38 -12.15 2.11 -6.21
N ILE A 39 -11.80 1.66 -7.41
CA ILE A 39 -10.41 1.38 -7.81
C ILE A 39 -10.09 2.36 -8.93
N ASP A 40 -9.02 3.14 -8.76
CA ASP A 40 -8.62 4.11 -9.79
C ASP A 40 -7.83 3.46 -10.94
N GLU A 41 -7.45 4.25 -11.93
CA GLU A 41 -6.80 3.79 -13.16
C GLU A 41 -5.39 3.23 -12.95
N VAL A 42 -4.76 3.49 -11.80
CA VAL A 42 -3.46 2.90 -11.46
C VAL A 42 -3.55 1.73 -10.50
N GLY A 43 -4.76 1.47 -9.96
CA GLY A 43 -5.05 0.35 -9.07
C GLY A 43 -5.14 0.70 -7.59
N ASN A 44 -5.06 1.98 -7.19
CA ASN A 44 -5.35 2.34 -5.80
C ASN A 44 -6.80 2.03 -5.46
N VAL A 45 -7.03 1.52 -4.27
CA VAL A 45 -8.39 1.35 -3.72
C VAL A 45 -8.72 2.55 -2.87
N LEU A 46 -9.78 3.25 -3.20
CA LEU A 46 -10.24 4.45 -2.51
C LEU A 46 -11.62 4.20 -1.90
N ALA A 47 -11.82 4.62 -0.67
CA ALA A 47 -13.11 4.54 0.01
C ALA A 47 -13.36 5.80 0.81
N LEU A 48 -14.47 6.49 0.50
CA LEU A 48 -14.85 7.74 1.15
C LEU A 48 -15.79 7.48 2.31
N ARG A 49 -15.45 8.03 3.48
CA ARG A 49 -16.36 8.22 4.60
C ARG A 49 -16.69 9.70 4.69
N PRO A 50 -17.95 10.10 4.44
CA PRO A 50 -18.34 11.51 4.45
C PRO A 50 -18.10 12.19 5.80
N GLY A 51 -17.72 13.45 5.77
CA GLY A 51 -17.71 14.33 6.93
C GLY A 51 -19.00 15.15 7.06
N THR A 52 -19.12 15.90 8.14
CA THR A 52 -20.27 16.82 8.35
C THR A 52 -20.09 18.15 7.63
N ASP A 53 -18.88 18.50 7.21
CA ASP A 53 -18.57 19.70 6.42
C ASP A 53 -18.18 19.29 4.98
N PRO A 54 -19.09 19.43 4.00
CA PRO A 54 -18.82 19.04 2.62
C PRO A 54 -17.77 19.91 1.92
N LYS A 55 -17.40 21.05 2.51
CA LYS A 55 -16.38 21.96 1.98
C LYS A 55 -14.99 21.67 2.53
N ALA A 56 -14.90 20.90 3.60
CA ALA A 56 -13.60 20.54 4.17
C ALA A 56 -12.81 19.64 3.21
N LYS A 57 -11.52 19.89 3.12
CA LYS A 57 -10.62 18.97 2.43
C LYS A 57 -10.53 17.64 3.18
N ALA A 58 -10.36 16.55 2.43
CA ALA A 58 -10.29 15.23 3.01
C ALA A 58 -9.02 15.01 3.83
N VAL A 59 -9.16 14.27 4.92
CA VAL A 59 -8.04 13.64 5.61
C VAL A 59 -7.86 12.26 5.00
N VAL A 60 -6.68 11.97 4.46
CA VAL A 60 -6.34 10.67 3.90
C VAL A 60 -5.70 9.82 4.97
N LEU A 61 -6.19 8.59 5.14
CA LEU A 61 -5.51 7.49 5.79
C LEU A 61 -5.10 6.49 4.72
N SER A 62 -3.81 6.17 4.66
CA SER A 62 -3.24 5.33 3.63
C SER A 62 -2.45 4.17 4.21
N ALA A 63 -2.44 3.05 3.50
CA ALA A 63 -1.56 1.91 3.66
C ALA A 63 -1.28 1.34 2.25
N HIS A 64 -0.18 0.62 2.06
CA HIS A 64 0.09 0.12 0.71
C HIS A 64 -0.30 -1.35 0.50
N LEU A 65 -0.65 -1.68 -0.75
CA LEU A 65 -1.08 -3.02 -1.15
C LEU A 65 0.08 -3.94 -1.47
N ASP A 66 1.15 -3.39 -2.02
CA ASP A 66 2.26 -4.19 -2.52
C ASP A 66 3.22 -4.64 -1.43
N THR A 67 4.08 -5.58 -1.79
CA THR A 67 5.15 -6.12 -0.94
C THR A 67 6.39 -6.34 -1.77
N VAL A 68 7.56 -6.38 -1.13
CA VAL A 68 8.85 -6.66 -1.79
C VAL A 68 9.01 -8.12 -2.25
N PHE A 69 8.07 -9.00 -1.91
CA PHE A 69 8.20 -10.43 -2.17
C PHE A 69 7.71 -10.79 -3.58
N PRO A 70 8.47 -11.62 -4.34
CA PRO A 70 8.06 -12.11 -5.65
C PRO A 70 6.73 -12.86 -5.61
N GLU A 71 6.04 -12.90 -6.76
CA GLU A 71 4.70 -13.52 -6.89
C GLU A 71 4.68 -15.02 -6.58
N ASP A 72 5.78 -15.73 -6.83
CA ASP A 72 5.97 -17.15 -6.56
C ASP A 72 6.33 -17.46 -5.09
N THR A 73 6.45 -16.42 -4.27
CA THR A 73 6.69 -16.61 -2.84
C THR A 73 5.48 -17.26 -2.17
N VAL A 74 5.69 -18.44 -1.59
CA VAL A 74 4.65 -19.09 -0.80
C VAL A 74 4.45 -18.32 0.51
N ILE A 75 3.33 -17.60 0.59
CA ILE A 75 2.99 -16.83 1.78
C ILE A 75 1.91 -17.57 2.56
N LYS A 76 2.29 -18.09 3.72
CA LYS A 76 1.39 -18.72 4.68
C LYS A 76 1.64 -18.17 6.07
N VAL A 77 0.60 -17.63 6.67
CA VAL A 77 0.73 -17.07 8.03
C VAL A 77 0.80 -18.19 9.05
N ARG A 78 1.85 -18.18 9.85
CA ARG A 78 2.03 -19.07 10.99
C ARG A 78 1.80 -18.31 12.29
N ARG A 79 0.98 -18.87 13.16
CA ARG A 79 0.76 -18.32 14.50
C ARG A 79 1.60 -19.08 15.53
N GLU A 80 2.26 -18.32 16.39
CA GLU A 80 3.04 -18.83 17.49
C GLU A 80 2.75 -17.99 18.75
N GLY A 81 1.91 -18.54 19.61
CA GLY A 81 1.40 -17.80 20.77
C GLY A 81 0.60 -16.57 20.36
N ASP A 82 1.08 -15.42 20.75
CA ASP A 82 0.51 -14.10 20.44
C ASP A 82 1.11 -13.43 19.20
N LYS A 83 2.05 -14.11 18.52
CA LYS A 83 2.75 -13.61 17.34
C LYS A 83 2.26 -14.27 16.05
N LEU A 84 2.26 -13.47 14.97
CA LEU A 84 2.02 -13.92 13.60
C LEU A 84 3.31 -13.74 12.79
N HIS A 85 3.64 -14.75 11.99
CA HIS A 85 4.84 -14.77 11.16
C HIS A 85 4.48 -15.05 9.72
N ALA A 86 4.80 -14.15 8.82
CA ALA A 86 4.76 -14.33 7.37
C ALA A 86 5.51 -13.20 6.66
N PRO A 87 5.99 -13.40 5.43
CA PRO A 87 6.47 -12.33 4.57
C PRO A 87 5.40 -11.26 4.36
N GLY A 88 5.72 -9.96 4.52
CA GLY A 88 4.79 -8.85 4.28
C GLY A 88 3.66 -8.67 5.30
N ILE A 89 3.70 -9.38 6.44
CA ILE A 89 2.61 -9.29 7.43
C ILE A 89 2.59 -7.95 8.18
N GLY A 90 3.76 -7.39 8.43
CA GLY A 90 3.91 -6.10 9.10
C GLY A 90 3.93 -4.92 8.13
N ASP A 91 4.40 -5.19 6.93
CA ASP A 91 4.65 -4.23 5.87
C ASP A 91 3.98 -4.71 4.55
N ASP A 92 2.75 -4.24 4.19
CA ASP A 92 1.92 -3.35 5.01
C ASP A 92 0.52 -3.95 5.24
N SER A 93 0.41 -5.30 5.23
CA SER A 93 -0.88 -5.98 5.47
C SER A 93 -1.51 -5.56 6.80
N ARG A 94 -0.69 -5.27 7.79
CA ARG A 94 -1.14 -4.77 9.10
C ARG A 94 -1.74 -3.36 9.00
N GLY A 95 -1.12 -2.44 8.24
CA GLY A 95 -1.64 -1.10 8.00
C GLY A 95 -3.01 -1.14 7.32
N LEU A 96 -3.16 -1.98 6.29
CA LEU A 96 -4.45 -2.22 5.63
C LEU A 96 -5.52 -2.72 6.63
N ALA A 97 -5.18 -3.70 7.47
CA ALA A 97 -6.10 -4.23 8.48
C ALA A 97 -6.43 -3.20 9.57
N ASN A 98 -5.49 -2.33 9.94
CA ASN A 98 -5.72 -1.23 10.88
C ASN A 98 -6.71 -0.20 10.31
N MET A 99 -6.63 0.12 9.02
CA MET A 99 -7.61 1.00 8.38
C MET A 99 -9.03 0.41 8.45
N LEU A 100 -9.21 -0.91 8.19
CA LEU A 100 -10.50 -1.59 8.35
C LEU A 100 -11.01 -1.53 9.80
N ALA A 101 -10.13 -1.73 10.76
CA ALA A 101 -10.47 -1.63 12.17
C ALA A 101 -10.90 -0.20 12.56
N TYR A 102 -10.23 0.80 11.99
CA TYR A 102 -10.58 2.20 12.22
C TYR A 102 -11.98 2.54 11.68
N VAL A 103 -12.33 2.08 10.47
CA VAL A 103 -13.69 2.22 9.92
C VAL A 103 -14.72 1.64 10.88
N ARG A 104 -14.53 0.38 11.28
CA ARG A 104 -15.46 -0.33 12.18
C ARG A 104 -15.56 0.36 13.55
N ALA A 105 -14.47 0.88 14.08
CA ALA A 105 -14.44 1.59 15.36
C ALA A 105 -15.23 2.90 15.31
N LEU A 106 -15.05 3.68 14.25
CA LEU A 106 -15.81 4.93 14.05
C LEU A 106 -17.31 4.67 13.97
N ASP A 107 -17.72 3.61 13.27
CA ASP A 107 -19.13 3.26 13.09
C ASP A 107 -19.73 2.70 14.39
N ALA A 108 -19.01 1.81 15.08
CA ALA A 108 -19.45 1.27 16.37
C ALA A 108 -19.62 2.37 17.44
N ALA A 109 -18.72 3.34 17.46
CA ALA A 109 -18.77 4.49 18.34
C ALA A 109 -19.72 5.60 17.88
N LYS A 110 -20.32 5.47 16.68
CA LYS A 110 -21.19 6.50 16.03
C LYS A 110 -20.49 7.85 15.92
N ILE A 111 -19.20 7.85 15.67
CA ILE A 111 -18.41 9.08 15.52
C ILE A 111 -18.58 9.63 14.10
N SER A 112 -19.00 10.89 14.01
CA SER A 112 -18.97 11.67 12.77
C SER A 112 -17.77 12.61 12.80
N THR A 113 -17.00 12.61 11.73
CA THR A 113 -15.86 13.53 11.57
C THR A 113 -16.31 14.83 10.89
N LYS A 114 -15.65 15.95 11.19
CA LYS A 114 -15.94 17.22 10.49
C LYS A 114 -15.48 17.14 9.03
N ALA A 115 -14.22 16.82 8.80
CA ALA A 115 -13.69 16.57 7.46
C ALA A 115 -14.06 15.16 6.98
N PRO A 116 -14.26 14.96 5.67
CA PRO A 116 -14.35 13.62 5.12
C PRO A 116 -13.03 12.86 5.33
N VAL A 117 -13.12 11.54 5.56
CA VAL A 117 -11.97 10.66 5.65
C VAL A 117 -11.92 9.81 4.39
N LEU A 118 -10.82 9.90 3.67
CA LEU A 118 -10.56 9.08 2.50
C LEU A 118 -9.56 7.98 2.87
N PHE A 119 -10.03 6.75 2.88
CA PHE A 119 -9.18 5.57 3.03
C PHE A 119 -8.58 5.19 1.68
N VAL A 120 -7.27 5.06 1.60
CA VAL A 120 -6.57 4.77 0.34
C VAL A 120 -5.61 3.62 0.55
N ALA A 121 -5.86 2.49 -0.12
CA ALA A 121 -4.86 1.46 -0.26
C ALA A 121 -4.07 1.73 -1.55
N THR A 122 -2.80 2.09 -1.39
CA THR A 122 -1.97 2.53 -2.51
C THR A 122 -1.24 1.36 -3.17
N VAL A 123 -0.91 1.52 -4.44
CA VAL A 123 -0.14 0.56 -5.23
C VAL A 123 1.27 1.07 -5.48
N GLY A 124 2.23 0.14 -5.57
CA GLY A 124 3.60 0.45 -5.99
C GLY A 124 4.31 1.39 -5.04
N GLU A 125 4.19 1.18 -3.75
CA GLU A 125 5.00 1.86 -2.74
C GLU A 125 6.44 1.36 -2.82
N GLU A 126 6.59 0.04 -2.95
CA GLU A 126 7.84 -0.67 -2.88
C GLU A 126 8.67 -0.58 -4.16
N GLY A 127 9.97 -0.41 -3.97
CA GLY A 127 11.00 -0.63 -4.98
C GLY A 127 10.71 -0.10 -6.38
N PRO A 128 10.47 -0.98 -7.36
CA PRO A 128 10.23 -0.59 -8.74
C PRO A 128 8.88 0.10 -8.96
N GLY A 129 7.98 0.04 -7.99
CA GLY A 129 6.69 0.72 -8.01
C GLY A 129 6.82 2.25 -7.94
N ASP A 130 7.90 2.76 -7.37
CA ASP A 130 8.28 4.19 -7.35
C ASP A 130 7.15 5.10 -6.84
N LEU A 131 6.44 4.68 -5.79
CA LEU A 131 5.31 5.41 -5.20
C LEU A 131 4.21 5.75 -6.22
N ARG A 132 4.00 4.92 -7.27
CA ARG A 132 3.11 5.29 -8.39
C ARG A 132 1.68 5.61 -7.94
N GLY A 133 1.17 4.90 -6.93
CA GLY A 133 -0.17 5.14 -6.40
C GLY A 133 -0.30 6.50 -5.71
N VAL A 134 0.64 6.82 -4.83
CA VAL A 134 0.67 8.13 -4.15
C VAL A 134 0.94 9.26 -5.14
N ARG A 135 1.88 9.07 -6.07
CA ARG A 135 2.14 10.06 -7.14
C ARG A 135 0.88 10.35 -7.95
N HIS A 136 0.15 9.30 -8.35
CA HIS A 136 -1.11 9.48 -9.06
C HIS A 136 -2.13 10.25 -8.23
N LEU A 137 -2.33 9.87 -6.96
CA LEU A 137 -3.28 10.51 -6.05
C LEU A 137 -3.08 12.03 -5.97
N PHE A 138 -1.82 12.49 -5.90
CA PHE A 138 -1.49 13.91 -5.75
C PHE A 138 -1.29 14.69 -7.06
N THR A 139 -1.13 14.02 -8.21
CA THR A 139 -0.83 14.71 -9.47
C THR A 139 -1.93 14.62 -10.52
N LYS A 140 -2.61 13.47 -10.61
CA LYS A 140 -3.59 13.17 -11.68
C LYS A 140 -4.92 12.69 -11.13
N GLY A 141 -4.95 12.06 -9.96
CA GLY A 141 -6.15 11.48 -9.36
C GLY A 141 -7.23 12.53 -9.08
N ALA A 142 -8.48 12.09 -9.02
CA ALA A 142 -9.65 12.93 -8.76
C ALA A 142 -9.60 13.69 -7.42
N TRP A 143 -8.70 13.29 -6.53
CA TRP A 143 -8.56 13.88 -5.20
C TRP A 143 -7.40 14.86 -5.04
N LYS A 144 -6.56 15.09 -6.07
CA LYS A 144 -5.31 15.86 -6.00
C LYS A 144 -5.44 17.22 -5.30
N ASP A 145 -6.53 17.96 -5.55
CA ASP A 145 -6.76 19.29 -4.99
C ASP A 145 -7.68 19.28 -3.76
N ARG A 146 -8.16 18.11 -3.35
CA ARG A 146 -9.15 17.90 -2.29
C ARG A 146 -8.57 17.31 -1.01
N ILE A 147 -7.27 17.03 -0.97
CA ILE A 147 -6.57 16.49 0.19
C ILE A 147 -6.08 17.64 1.07
N GLY A 148 -6.43 17.58 2.35
CA GLY A 148 -5.98 18.55 3.37
C GLY A 148 -4.87 18.00 4.25
N ALA A 149 -4.88 16.70 4.52
CA ALA A 149 -3.85 16.00 5.28
C ALA A 149 -3.73 14.56 4.77
N PHE A 150 -2.53 13.99 4.88
CA PHE A 150 -2.23 12.63 4.47
C PHE A 150 -1.42 11.92 5.56
N PHE A 151 -1.89 10.74 5.97
CA PHE A 151 -1.21 9.89 6.94
C PHE A 151 -1.03 8.51 6.33
N SER A 152 0.22 8.03 6.24
CA SER A 152 0.54 6.65 5.92
C SER A 152 0.65 5.83 7.19
N ILE A 153 -0.08 4.73 7.26
CA ILE A 153 -0.07 3.78 8.37
C ILE A 153 0.88 2.66 7.97
N ASP A 154 2.14 2.89 8.20
CA ASP A 154 3.24 2.02 7.82
C ASP A 154 4.25 1.93 8.96
N GLY A 155 5.25 1.05 8.82
CA GLY A 155 6.29 0.89 9.82
C GLY A 155 5.87 0.09 11.05
N SER A 156 6.83 -0.12 11.96
CA SER A 156 6.71 -1.05 13.09
C SER A 156 6.63 -0.38 14.46
N ASP A 157 6.96 0.91 14.55
CA ASP A 157 6.93 1.65 15.82
C ASP A 157 5.56 2.29 16.06
N PRO A 158 4.75 1.75 17.00
CA PRO A 158 3.42 2.29 17.28
C PRO A 158 3.44 3.65 17.99
N ALA A 159 4.57 4.07 18.53
CA ALA A 159 4.74 5.34 19.22
C ALA A 159 5.42 6.40 18.35
N GLY A 160 5.93 6.02 17.19
CA GLY A 160 6.66 6.91 16.29
C GLY A 160 5.74 7.65 15.30
N ILE A 161 6.02 8.93 15.08
CA ILE A 161 5.46 9.71 13.98
C ILE A 161 6.62 10.26 13.15
N VAL A 162 6.69 9.83 11.88
CA VAL A 162 7.69 10.33 10.93
C VAL A 162 7.07 11.45 10.11
N ASN A 163 7.62 12.66 10.23
CA ASN A 163 7.13 13.86 9.55
C ASN A 163 8.14 14.46 8.57
N GLY A 164 9.22 13.76 8.27
CA GLY A 164 10.22 14.14 7.29
C GLY A 164 10.74 12.93 6.55
N GLY A 165 11.23 13.12 5.35
CA GLY A 165 11.77 12.06 4.51
C GLY A 165 12.98 12.51 3.72
N VAL A 166 13.72 11.55 3.18
CA VAL A 166 14.83 11.77 2.26
C VAL A 166 14.39 11.46 0.83
N GLY A 167 14.93 12.21 -0.12
CA GLY A 167 14.73 11.90 -1.54
C GLY A 167 15.44 10.61 -1.94
N SER A 168 14.84 9.86 -2.87
CA SER A 168 15.46 8.67 -3.46
C SER A 168 15.52 8.83 -4.97
N LYS A 169 16.66 8.50 -5.57
CA LYS A 169 16.83 8.43 -7.02
C LYS A 169 17.54 7.12 -7.38
N ARG A 170 16.87 6.29 -8.14
CA ARG A 170 17.37 4.97 -8.51
C ARG A 170 17.78 4.95 -9.97
N TYR A 171 18.87 4.27 -10.26
CA TYR A 171 19.41 4.11 -11.62
C TYR A 171 19.54 2.62 -11.92
N ARG A 172 19.18 2.22 -13.14
CA ARG A 172 19.52 0.91 -13.69
C ARG A 172 20.50 1.13 -14.84
N VAL A 173 21.70 0.61 -14.68
CA VAL A 173 22.72 0.63 -15.73
C VAL A 173 22.84 -0.78 -16.29
N THR A 174 22.73 -0.91 -17.60
CA THR A 174 22.85 -2.18 -18.31
C THR A 174 24.03 -2.10 -19.24
N TYR A 175 25.00 -2.96 -19.04
CA TYR A 175 26.13 -3.14 -19.94
C TYR A 175 25.80 -4.28 -20.90
N LYS A 176 26.01 -4.06 -22.20
CA LYS A 176 25.84 -5.08 -23.24
C LYS A 176 27.14 -5.26 -23.99
N GLY A 177 27.57 -6.48 -24.11
CA GLY A 177 28.76 -6.85 -24.87
C GLY A 177 28.62 -8.26 -25.44
N PRO A 178 29.53 -8.70 -26.33
CA PRO A 178 29.48 -10.05 -26.88
C PRO A 178 29.67 -11.15 -25.83
N GLY A 179 30.17 -10.79 -24.63
CA GLY A 179 30.56 -11.75 -23.63
C GLY A 179 31.76 -12.58 -24.02
N GLY A 180 32.20 -13.45 -23.13
CA GLY A 180 33.33 -14.34 -23.44
C GLY A 180 34.00 -14.87 -22.17
N HIS A 181 34.81 -15.92 -22.35
CA HIS A 181 35.60 -16.49 -21.25
C HIS A 181 36.75 -15.51 -20.92
N SER A 182 36.98 -15.24 -19.63
CA SER A 182 37.95 -14.23 -19.16
C SER A 182 39.36 -14.41 -19.71
N PHE A 183 39.81 -15.64 -19.94
CA PHE A 183 41.10 -15.94 -20.52
C PHE A 183 41.00 -16.16 -22.03
N GLY A 184 40.10 -17.03 -22.50
CA GLY A 184 39.98 -17.42 -23.91
C GLY A 184 39.47 -16.31 -24.83
N ALA A 185 38.77 -15.29 -24.28
CA ALA A 185 38.26 -14.13 -25.01
C ALA A 185 38.86 -12.82 -24.46
N PHE A 186 40.08 -12.88 -23.93
CA PHE A 186 40.77 -11.70 -23.38
C PHE A 186 40.88 -10.58 -24.42
N GLY A 187 40.51 -9.37 -24.03
CA GLY A 187 40.54 -8.20 -24.94
C GLY A 187 39.23 -7.95 -25.70
N ILE A 188 38.25 -8.85 -25.64
CA ILE A 188 36.88 -8.60 -26.08
C ILE A 188 36.16 -7.81 -24.99
N VAL A 189 35.33 -6.84 -25.41
CA VAL A 189 34.52 -6.06 -24.48
C VAL A 189 33.49 -6.98 -23.79
N ASN A 190 33.69 -7.21 -22.51
CA ASN A 190 32.73 -7.92 -21.66
C ASN A 190 31.81 -6.93 -20.98
N PRO A 191 30.49 -7.28 -20.85
CA PRO A 191 29.58 -6.51 -20.04
C PRO A 191 29.85 -6.70 -18.54
#